data_e23fac1fa85c09b701ba1f18343615ee
#
_entry.id   e23fac1fa85c09b701ba1f18343615ee
#
_cell.length_a   1.000
_cell.length_b   1.000
_cell.length_c   1.000
_cell.angle_alpha   90.00
_cell.angle_beta   90.00
_cell.angle_gamma   90.00
#
_symmetry.space_group_name_H-M   'P 1'
#
loop_
_entity.id
_entity.type
_entity.pdbx_description
1 polymer ?
#
loop_
_entity_poly.entity_id
_entity_poly.type
_entity_poly.pdbx_seq_one_letter_code
_entity_poly.pdbx_strand_id
1 'polypeptide(L)'
;YGNTADWAEYQRRTATMNSADWQNGKQQVDEVEQALAEAFNRGVKPGSEEANALAERHRASLFFFEVTPAKHAILARGYVEDARFKAHYEKLATGLAEWLRDVIYENARAHGVDPEEATWG
;
A
#
# COMPACT_ATOMS: atom_id res chain seq x y z
N TYR A 1 0.57 -1.12 -14.93
CA TYR A 1 -0.70 -1.64 -14.47
C TYR A 1 -1.60 -1.78 -15.69
N GLY A 2 -2.78 -2.19 -15.53
CA GLY A 2 -3.67 -2.41 -16.68
C GLY A 2 -3.47 -3.77 -17.29
N ASN A 3 -2.74 -4.64 -16.63
CA ASN A 3 -2.70 -6.04 -17.04
C ASN A 3 -4.12 -6.58 -16.99
N THR A 4 -4.51 -7.30 -18.01
CA THR A 4 -5.88 -7.74 -18.22
C THR A 4 -6.45 -8.54 -17.05
N ALA A 5 -5.64 -9.36 -16.37
CA ALA A 5 -6.12 -10.18 -15.25
C ALA A 5 -6.51 -9.32 -14.05
N ASP A 6 -5.67 -8.36 -13.67
CA ASP A 6 -5.96 -7.47 -12.55
C ASP A 6 -7.08 -6.50 -12.88
N TRP A 7 -7.15 -6.02 -14.12
CA TRP A 7 -8.23 -5.17 -14.57
C TRP A 7 -9.58 -5.90 -14.52
N ALA A 8 -9.61 -7.15 -14.98
CA ALA A 8 -10.82 -7.97 -14.93
C ALA A 8 -11.27 -8.23 -13.49
N GLU A 9 -10.31 -8.47 -12.58
CA GLU A 9 -10.63 -8.64 -11.16
C GLU A 9 -11.17 -7.35 -10.54
N TYR A 10 -10.56 -6.21 -10.86
CA TYR A 10 -11.08 -4.91 -10.43
C TYR A 10 -12.52 -4.72 -10.88
N GLN A 11 -12.80 -5.00 -12.16
CA GLN A 11 -14.15 -4.85 -12.70
C GLN A 11 -15.15 -5.80 -12.00
N ARG A 12 -14.75 -7.04 -11.73
CA ARG A 12 -15.63 -8.00 -11.03
C ARG A 12 -15.92 -7.53 -9.61
N ARG A 13 -14.91 -7.09 -8.89
CA ARG A 13 -15.06 -6.65 -7.50
C ARG A 13 -15.89 -5.38 -7.38
N THR A 14 -15.71 -4.44 -8.28
CA THR A 14 -16.40 -3.15 -8.22
C THR A 14 -17.79 -3.18 -8.85
N ALA A 15 -18.09 -4.14 -9.73
CA ALA A 15 -19.37 -4.22 -10.39
C ALA A 15 -20.55 -4.41 -9.42
N THR A 16 -20.32 -5.05 -8.29
CA THR A 16 -21.35 -5.31 -7.28
C THR A 16 -21.28 -4.34 -6.09
N MET A 17 -20.33 -3.41 -6.11
CA MET A 17 -20.16 -2.46 -5.00
C MET A 17 -21.19 -1.33 -5.11
N ASN A 18 -21.79 -1.01 -3.98
CA ASN A 18 -22.67 0.17 -3.87
C ASN A 18 -21.92 1.32 -3.19
N SER A 19 -22.60 2.45 -2.98
CA SER A 19 -22.00 3.62 -2.35
C SER A 19 -21.43 3.33 -0.96
N ALA A 20 -22.12 2.49 -0.18
CA ALA A 20 -21.66 2.13 1.17
C ALA A 20 -20.37 1.31 1.10
N ASP A 21 -20.25 0.40 0.14
CA ASP A 21 -19.03 -0.40 -0.04
C ASP A 21 -17.83 0.48 -0.38
N TRP A 22 -18.01 1.45 -1.29
CA TRP A 22 -16.97 2.40 -1.65
C TRP A 22 -16.56 3.26 -0.45
N GLN A 23 -17.53 3.75 0.32
CA GLN A 23 -17.25 4.55 1.51
C GLN A 23 -16.51 3.74 2.57
N ASN A 24 -16.90 2.49 2.80
CA ASN A 24 -16.20 1.62 3.75
C ASN A 24 -14.77 1.34 3.32
N GLY A 25 -14.55 1.08 2.03
CA GLY A 25 -13.21 0.88 1.51
C GLY A 25 -12.33 2.12 1.67
N LYS A 26 -12.86 3.29 1.35
CA LYS A 26 -12.16 4.55 1.52
C LYS A 26 -11.84 4.82 2.99
N GLN A 27 -12.79 4.54 3.89
CA GLN A 27 -12.59 4.74 5.32
C GLN A 27 -11.46 3.85 5.84
N GLN A 28 -11.38 2.60 5.40
CA GLN A 28 -10.29 1.70 5.79
C GLN A 28 -8.94 2.22 5.32
N VAL A 29 -8.87 2.74 4.10
CA VAL A 29 -7.65 3.35 3.57
C VAL A 29 -7.25 4.56 4.42
N ASP A 30 -8.20 5.44 4.73
CA ASP A 30 -7.93 6.63 5.52
C ASP A 30 -7.44 6.28 6.93
N GLU A 31 -8.03 5.27 7.56
CA GLU A 31 -7.62 4.82 8.89
C GLU A 31 -6.20 4.26 8.88
N VAL A 32 -5.86 3.46 7.88
CA VAL A 32 -4.52 2.91 7.74
C VAL A 32 -3.50 4.02 7.48
N GLU A 33 -3.84 4.99 6.63
CA GLU A 33 -2.94 6.10 6.34
C GLU A 33 -2.66 6.93 7.58
N GLN A 34 -3.67 7.16 8.42
CA GLN A 34 -3.47 7.85 9.70
C GLN A 34 -2.61 7.04 10.65
N ALA A 35 -2.81 5.72 10.70
CA ALA A 35 -1.99 4.85 11.52
C ALA A 35 -0.52 4.85 11.06
N LEU A 36 -0.30 4.89 9.75
CA LEU A 36 1.05 4.98 9.19
C LEU A 36 1.72 6.30 9.55
N ALA A 37 1.00 7.42 9.41
CA ALA A 37 1.54 8.73 9.76
C ALA A 37 1.87 8.81 11.25
N GLU A 38 1.03 8.27 12.10
CA GLU A 38 1.27 8.23 13.55
C GLU A 38 2.51 7.39 13.88
N ALA A 39 2.63 6.20 13.28
CA ALA A 39 3.78 5.34 13.49
C ALA A 39 5.08 6.01 13.01
N PHE A 40 5.03 6.67 11.86
CA PHE A 40 6.17 7.43 11.35
C PHE A 40 6.60 8.51 12.35
N ASN A 41 5.65 9.26 12.89
CA ASN A 41 5.92 10.32 13.85
C ASN A 41 6.47 9.78 15.18
N ARG A 42 6.11 8.55 15.56
CA ARG A 42 6.65 7.88 16.76
C ARG A 42 8.03 7.27 16.53
N GLY A 43 8.53 7.29 15.30
CA GLY A 43 9.84 6.73 15.00
C GLY A 43 9.88 5.22 14.82
N VAL A 44 8.75 4.60 14.49
CA VAL A 44 8.68 3.17 14.17
C VAL A 44 9.61 2.87 12.99
N LYS A 45 10.44 1.86 13.12
CA LYS A 45 11.45 1.54 12.11
C LYS A 45 10.94 0.53 11.09
N PRO A 46 11.27 0.71 9.78
CA PRO A 46 11.01 -0.32 8.80
C PRO A 46 11.65 -1.64 9.22
N GLY A 47 10.95 -2.74 8.98
CA GLY A 47 11.43 -4.07 9.35
C GLY A 47 11.06 -4.50 10.76
N SER A 48 10.54 -3.60 11.59
CA SER A 48 10.03 -3.96 12.91
C SER A 48 8.71 -4.73 12.80
N GLU A 49 8.35 -5.45 13.84
CA GLU A 49 7.09 -6.19 13.87
C GLU A 49 5.89 -5.27 13.68
N GLU A 50 5.89 -4.11 14.34
CA GLU A 50 4.82 -3.13 14.19
C GLU A 50 4.75 -2.58 12.76
N ALA A 51 5.89 -2.26 12.17
CA ALA A 51 5.95 -1.76 10.80
C ALA A 51 5.43 -2.81 9.81
N ASN A 52 5.83 -4.07 9.98
CA ASN A 52 5.36 -5.15 9.12
C ASN A 52 3.85 -5.35 9.24
N ALA A 53 3.31 -5.27 10.45
CA ALA A 53 1.86 -5.36 10.66
C ALA A 53 1.11 -4.22 9.97
N LEU A 54 1.67 -3.00 10.02
CA LEU A 54 1.08 -1.85 9.33
C LEU A 54 1.15 -2.01 7.81
N ALA A 55 2.24 -2.55 7.29
CA ALA A 55 2.36 -2.83 5.86
C ALA A 55 1.28 -3.83 5.42
N GLU A 56 1.01 -4.86 6.20
CA GLU A 56 -0.04 -5.83 5.89
C GLU A 56 -1.43 -5.21 5.96
N ARG A 57 -1.68 -4.33 6.91
CA ARG A 57 -2.94 -3.58 6.95
C ARG A 57 -3.10 -2.70 5.71
N HIS A 58 -2.04 -2.02 5.31
CA HIS A 58 -2.06 -1.18 4.10
C HIS A 58 -2.32 -2.04 2.86
N ARG A 59 -1.64 -3.17 2.74
CA ARG A 59 -1.84 -4.09 1.62
C ARG A 59 -3.29 -4.58 1.55
N ALA A 60 -3.85 -4.95 2.70
CA ALA A 60 -5.22 -5.44 2.78
C ALA A 60 -6.26 -4.35 2.48
N SER A 61 -5.92 -3.07 2.72
CA SER A 61 -6.83 -1.95 2.45
C SER A 61 -6.97 -1.64 0.97
N LEU A 62 -6.08 -2.16 0.13
CA LEU A 62 -6.13 -1.99 -1.32
C LEU A 62 -7.10 -3.02 -1.89
N PHE A 63 -8.37 -2.68 -1.92
CA PHE A 63 -9.48 -3.62 -2.14
C PHE A 63 -9.83 -3.86 -3.61
N PHE A 64 -9.15 -3.20 -4.53
CA PHE A 64 -9.51 -3.25 -5.96
C PHE A 64 -9.18 -4.61 -6.60
N PHE A 65 -8.11 -5.23 -6.16
CA PHE A 65 -7.67 -6.55 -6.60
C PHE A 65 -6.76 -7.14 -5.54
N GLU A 66 -6.38 -8.40 -5.69
CA GLU A 66 -5.47 -9.01 -4.72
C GLU A 66 -4.07 -8.43 -4.89
N VAL A 67 -3.56 -7.81 -3.83
CA VAL A 67 -2.22 -7.24 -3.81
C VAL A 67 -1.29 -8.21 -3.08
N THR A 68 -0.45 -8.91 -3.84
CA THR A 68 0.58 -9.78 -3.28
C THR A 68 1.71 -8.93 -2.70
N PRO A 69 2.60 -9.50 -1.85
CA PRO A 69 3.77 -8.75 -1.38
C PRO A 69 4.64 -8.20 -2.53
N ALA A 70 4.77 -8.94 -3.64
CA ALA A 70 5.51 -8.46 -4.81
C ALA A 70 4.84 -7.25 -5.44
N LYS A 71 3.52 -7.30 -5.64
CA LYS A 71 2.76 -6.16 -6.20
C LYS A 71 2.81 -4.97 -5.25
N HIS A 72 2.75 -5.22 -3.95
CA HIS A 72 2.84 -4.16 -2.94
C HIS A 72 4.17 -3.41 -3.02
N ALA A 73 5.27 -4.13 -3.23
CA ALA A 73 6.60 -3.52 -3.42
C ALA A 73 6.64 -2.63 -4.67
N ILE A 74 6.02 -3.06 -5.75
CA ILE A 74 5.95 -2.27 -6.99
C ILE A 74 5.14 -0.99 -6.77
N LEU A 75 4.01 -1.10 -6.08
CA LEU A 75 3.20 0.07 -5.73
C LEU A 75 4.00 1.03 -4.85
N ALA A 76 4.75 0.50 -3.88
CA ALA A 76 5.60 1.32 -2.99
C ALA A 76 6.63 2.13 -3.77
N ARG A 77 7.22 1.54 -4.80
CA ARG A 77 8.14 2.26 -5.68
C ARG A 77 7.44 3.43 -6.34
N GLY A 78 6.22 3.22 -6.83
CA GLY A 78 5.41 4.28 -7.42
C GLY A 78 5.06 5.39 -6.45
N TYR A 79 4.89 5.09 -5.18
CA TYR A 79 4.59 6.10 -4.15
C TYR A 79 5.71 7.14 -4.00
N VAL A 80 6.94 6.78 -4.32
CA VAL A 80 8.08 7.71 -4.26
C VAL A 80 8.34 8.34 -5.63
N GLU A 81 8.21 7.57 -6.69
CA GLU A 81 8.57 8.01 -8.05
C GLU A 81 7.48 8.84 -8.72
N ASP A 82 6.21 8.53 -8.46
CA ASP A 82 5.10 9.28 -9.03
C ASP A 82 4.78 10.48 -8.14
N ALA A 83 4.93 11.68 -8.70
CA ALA A 83 4.75 12.93 -7.96
C ALA A 83 3.37 13.04 -7.31
N ARG A 84 2.33 12.50 -7.93
CA ARG A 84 0.97 12.58 -7.39
C ARG A 84 0.81 11.71 -6.16
N PHE A 85 1.33 10.48 -6.18
CA PHE A 85 1.30 9.60 -5.02
C PHE A 85 2.20 10.13 -3.91
N LYS A 86 3.38 10.61 -4.26
CA LYS A 86 4.29 11.20 -3.27
C LYS A 86 3.62 12.38 -2.57
N ALA A 87 2.99 13.27 -3.31
CA ALA A 87 2.30 14.43 -2.74
C ALA A 87 1.18 14.01 -1.78
N HIS A 88 0.44 12.96 -2.12
CA HIS A 88 -0.62 12.45 -1.26
C HIS A 88 -0.09 12.03 0.11
N TYR A 89 0.99 11.25 0.16
CA TYR A 89 1.56 10.80 1.43
C TYR A 89 2.29 11.92 2.16
N GLU A 90 2.94 12.82 1.44
CA GLU A 90 3.64 13.95 2.07
C GLU A 90 2.69 14.94 2.74
N LYS A 91 1.43 15.00 2.32
CA LYS A 91 0.41 15.80 3.02
C LYS A 91 0.12 15.27 4.41
N LEU A 92 0.26 13.96 4.61
CA LEU A 92 0.03 13.32 5.90
C LEU A 92 1.20 13.56 6.85
N ALA A 93 2.42 13.43 6.35
CA ALA A 93 3.64 13.73 7.10
C ALA A 93 4.80 13.86 6.13
N THR A 94 5.67 14.83 6.34
CA THR A 94 6.84 15.04 5.50
C THR A 94 7.81 13.86 5.66
N GLY A 95 8.16 13.22 4.56
CA GLY A 95 9.01 12.02 4.53
C GLY A 95 8.26 10.70 4.60
N LEU A 96 6.92 10.75 4.72
CA LEU A 96 6.12 9.55 4.86
C LEU A 96 6.20 8.63 3.63
N ALA A 97 6.24 9.18 2.42
CA ALA A 97 6.27 8.37 1.21
C ALA A 97 7.50 7.46 1.19
N GLU A 98 8.68 7.99 1.49
CA GLU A 98 9.92 7.22 1.51
C GLU A 98 9.93 6.21 2.66
N TRP A 99 9.47 6.61 3.83
CA TRP A 99 9.36 5.71 4.98
C TRP A 99 8.40 4.55 4.67
N LEU A 100 7.27 4.84 4.06
CA LEU A 100 6.29 3.82 3.69
C LEU A 100 6.88 2.84 2.68
N ARG A 101 7.60 3.34 1.68
CA ARG A 101 8.31 2.46 0.74
C ARG A 101 9.24 1.52 1.48
N ASP A 102 10.03 2.04 2.40
CA ASP A 102 10.98 1.23 3.16
C ASP A 102 10.26 0.19 4.01
N VAL A 103 9.17 0.57 4.65
CA VAL A 103 8.33 -0.35 5.44
C VAL A 103 7.79 -1.47 4.55
N ILE A 104 7.25 -1.13 3.39
CA ILE A 104 6.69 -2.12 2.46
C ILE A 104 7.80 -3.04 1.93
N TYR A 105 8.96 -2.48 1.62
CA TYR A 105 10.10 -3.27 1.12
C TYR A 105 10.56 -4.28 2.16
N GLU A 106 10.69 -3.87 3.42
CA GLU A 106 11.09 -4.80 4.47
C GLU A 106 10.04 -5.88 4.73
N ASN A 107 8.77 -5.53 4.64
CA ASN A 107 7.69 -6.51 4.75
C ASN A 107 7.73 -7.51 3.59
N ALA A 108 8.00 -7.04 2.38
CA ALA A 108 8.16 -7.92 1.22
C ALA A 108 9.30 -8.91 1.43
N ARG A 109 10.43 -8.45 1.94
CA ARG A 109 11.57 -9.32 2.27
C ARG A 109 11.21 -10.36 3.31
N ALA A 110 10.42 -9.98 4.31
CA ALA A 110 9.92 -10.91 5.33
C ALA A 110 9.04 -12.01 4.72
N HIS A 111 8.41 -11.74 3.58
CA HIS A 111 7.61 -12.71 2.83
C HIS A 111 8.41 -13.44 1.74
N GLY A 112 9.73 -13.30 1.73
CA GLY A 112 10.58 -13.96 0.76
C GLY A 112 10.64 -13.30 -0.62
N VAL A 113 10.20 -12.05 -0.72
CA VAL A 113 10.20 -11.29 -1.98
C VAL A 113 11.33 -10.29 -1.98
N ASP A 114 12.12 -10.26 -3.07
CA ASP A 114 13.08 -9.18 -3.29
C ASP A 114 12.33 -8.00 -3.92
N PRO A 115 12.14 -6.89 -3.17
CA PRO A 115 11.34 -5.77 -3.68
C PRO A 115 11.97 -5.06 -4.88
N GLU A 116 13.27 -5.15 -5.06
CA GLU A 116 13.96 -4.51 -6.19
C GLU A 116 13.83 -5.33 -7.46
N GLU A 117 13.63 -6.64 -7.34
CA GLU A 117 13.48 -7.56 -8.48
C GLU A 117 12.02 -7.91 -8.75
N ALA A 118 11.09 -7.40 -7.96
CA ALA A 118 9.67 -7.74 -8.07
C ALA A 118 9.10 -7.34 -9.42
N THR A 119 8.27 -8.21 -9.99
CA THR A 119 7.56 -7.95 -11.24
C THR A 119 6.06 -8.09 -11.03
N TRP A 120 5.28 -7.39 -11.85
CA TRP A 120 3.82 -7.36 -11.70
C TRP A 120 3.16 -8.67 -12.11
N GLY A 121 3.70 -9.31 -13.08
CA GLY A 121 3.16 -10.56 -13.65
C GLY A 121 3.22 -11.79 -12.69
#